data_24ae5ae149a7b41c38d8e5644ff05f38
#
_entry.id   24ae5ae149a7b41c38d8e5644ff05f38
#
_cell.length_a   1.000
_cell.length_b   1.000
_cell.length_c   1.000
_cell.angle_alpha   90.00
_cell.angle_beta   90.00
_cell.angle_gamma   90.00
#
_symmetry.space_group_name_H-M   'P 1'
#
loop_
_entity.id
_entity.type
_entity.pdbx_description
1 polymer ?
#
loop_
_entity_poly.entity_id
_entity_poly.type
_entity_poly.pdbx_seq_one_letter_code
_entity_poly.pdbx_strand_id
1 'polypeptide(L)'
;MKIWVLILGGSTGHGAAVAKKLAKQGYGIIAFHFDRGEAKKIAQETIKELNEITGGDCHYFNTNATSKEAIEKYIPEIKKIINNKPLKLLLHSIAFGTTTNFFGSAPVTQRQMDMTIHVMGNSLLYWTQKLYEQSMIAEGSRIIGLTSEGNYLAMEGYGPVSVAKVAMEA
;
A
#
# COMPACT_ATOMS: atom_id res chain seq x y z
N MET A 1 -18.34 -10.90 -14.33
CA MET A 1 -18.35 -9.71 -13.43
C MET A 1 -16.95 -9.52 -12.87
N LYS A 2 -16.37 -8.28 -12.95
CA LYS A 2 -15.01 -8.01 -12.50
C LYS A 2 -14.89 -8.07 -10.98
N ILE A 3 -13.87 -8.73 -10.49
CA ILE A 3 -13.47 -8.77 -9.08
C ILE A 3 -12.28 -7.84 -8.92
N TRP A 4 -12.31 -6.97 -7.91
CA TRP A 4 -11.33 -5.92 -7.73
C TRP A 4 -10.42 -6.15 -6.53
N VAL A 5 -9.18 -5.69 -6.64
CA VAL A 5 -8.20 -5.65 -5.57
C VAL A 5 -7.65 -4.23 -5.39
N LEU A 6 -7.33 -3.87 -4.17
CA LEU A 6 -6.72 -2.59 -3.82
C LEU A 6 -5.30 -2.81 -3.29
N ILE A 7 -4.33 -2.11 -3.88
CA ILE A 7 -2.92 -2.23 -3.54
C ILE A 7 -2.35 -0.86 -3.15
N LEU A 8 -1.89 -0.74 -1.93
CA LEU A 8 -1.17 0.43 -1.45
C LEU A 8 0.33 0.19 -1.65
N GLY A 9 0.96 0.95 -2.56
CA GLY A 9 2.34 0.75 -2.99
C GLY A 9 2.44 -0.24 -4.17
N GLY A 10 1.74 0.06 -5.28
CA GLY A 10 1.57 -0.86 -6.42
C GLY A 10 2.47 -0.60 -7.63
N SER A 11 3.35 0.41 -7.63
CA SER A 11 4.10 0.82 -8.82
C SER A 11 5.39 0.02 -9.07
N THR A 12 6.02 -0.49 -8.01
CA THR A 12 7.30 -1.18 -8.07
C THR A 12 7.35 -2.36 -7.09
N GLY A 13 8.42 -3.14 -7.12
CA GLY A 13 8.71 -4.19 -6.15
C GLY A 13 7.58 -5.23 -6.00
N HIS A 14 7.35 -5.65 -4.76
CA HIS A 14 6.35 -6.68 -4.44
C HIS A 14 4.92 -6.27 -4.82
N GLY A 15 4.54 -5.01 -4.60
CA GLY A 15 3.21 -4.53 -4.94
C GLY A 15 2.92 -4.61 -6.43
N ALA A 16 3.87 -4.20 -7.28
CA ALA A 16 3.76 -4.34 -8.74
C ALA A 16 3.73 -5.80 -9.19
N ALA A 17 4.56 -6.67 -8.59
CA ALA A 17 4.58 -8.10 -8.90
C ALA A 17 3.24 -8.77 -8.58
N VAL A 18 2.65 -8.46 -7.42
CA VAL A 18 1.32 -8.95 -7.03
C VAL A 18 0.24 -8.39 -7.97
N ALA A 19 0.29 -7.09 -8.31
CA ALA A 19 -0.64 -6.48 -9.26
C ALA A 19 -0.64 -7.21 -10.60
N LYS A 20 0.54 -7.44 -11.18
CA LYS A 20 0.70 -8.18 -12.45
C LYS A 20 0.19 -9.62 -12.36
N LYS A 21 0.47 -10.32 -11.26
CA LYS A 21 0.01 -11.69 -11.04
C LYS A 21 -1.51 -11.76 -10.98
N LEU A 22 -2.15 -10.87 -10.21
CA LEU A 22 -3.61 -10.82 -10.08
C LEU A 22 -4.30 -10.34 -11.37
N ALA A 23 -3.73 -9.37 -12.09
CA ALA A 23 -4.22 -8.94 -13.39
C ALA A 23 -4.29 -10.11 -14.39
N LYS A 24 -3.23 -10.94 -14.46
CA LYS A 24 -3.20 -12.16 -15.30
C LYS A 24 -4.25 -13.21 -14.89
N GLN A 25 -4.74 -13.15 -13.67
CA GLN A 25 -5.83 -13.99 -13.16
C GLN A 25 -7.23 -13.38 -13.37
N GLY A 26 -7.31 -12.24 -14.07
CA GLY A 26 -8.57 -11.59 -14.42
C GLY A 26 -9.10 -10.58 -13.39
N TYR A 27 -8.34 -10.27 -12.33
CA TYR A 27 -8.73 -9.24 -11.37
C TYR A 27 -8.58 -7.84 -11.98
N GLY A 28 -9.48 -6.93 -11.61
CA GLY A 28 -9.28 -5.50 -11.78
C GLY A 28 -8.34 -4.96 -10.70
N ILE A 29 -7.47 -4.04 -11.09
CA ILE A 29 -6.42 -3.49 -10.22
C ILE A 29 -6.73 -2.04 -9.89
N ILE A 30 -6.80 -1.73 -8.60
CA ILE A 30 -6.79 -0.36 -8.08
C ILE A 30 -5.52 -0.24 -7.24
N ALA A 31 -4.67 0.75 -7.54
CA ALA A 31 -3.44 0.89 -6.79
C ALA A 31 -3.05 2.34 -6.53
N PHE A 32 -2.35 2.53 -5.42
CA PHE A 32 -1.73 3.78 -5.04
C PHE A 32 -0.22 3.69 -5.15
N HIS A 33 0.39 4.80 -5.54
CA HIS A 33 1.83 4.98 -5.52
C HIS A 33 2.18 6.45 -5.26
N PHE A 34 3.41 6.73 -4.87
CA PHE A 34 3.86 8.09 -4.62
C PHE A 34 5.25 8.31 -5.20
N ASP A 35 5.33 8.21 -6.53
CA ASP A 35 6.58 8.27 -7.26
C ASP A 35 6.83 9.65 -7.88
N ARG A 36 8.10 10.05 -7.85
CA ARG A 36 8.60 11.32 -8.39
C ARG A 36 9.83 11.06 -9.27
N GLY A 37 10.15 12.01 -10.15
CA GLY A 37 11.33 11.92 -11.02
C GLY A 37 11.39 10.61 -11.82
N GLU A 38 12.53 9.94 -11.82
CA GLU A 38 12.73 8.69 -12.56
C GLU A 38 11.83 7.55 -12.11
N ALA A 39 11.51 7.44 -10.82
CA ALA A 39 10.59 6.42 -10.32
C ALA A 39 9.21 6.52 -10.96
N LYS A 40 8.78 7.73 -11.35
CA LYS A 40 7.51 7.94 -12.07
C LYS A 40 7.52 7.28 -13.45
N LYS A 41 8.65 7.23 -14.14
CA LYS A 41 8.76 6.56 -15.45
C LYS A 41 8.56 5.05 -15.29
N ILE A 42 9.22 4.44 -14.30
CA ILE A 42 9.06 3.01 -13.98
C ILE A 42 7.60 2.69 -13.64
N ALA A 43 6.96 3.56 -12.85
CA ALA A 43 5.55 3.41 -12.53
C ALA A 43 4.66 3.45 -13.79
N GLN A 44 4.94 4.36 -14.72
CA GLN A 44 4.20 4.47 -16.00
C GLN A 44 4.33 3.22 -16.86
N GLU A 45 5.50 2.60 -16.94
CA GLU A 45 5.72 1.34 -17.65
C GLU A 45 4.90 0.20 -17.00
N THR A 46 4.93 0.10 -15.69
CA THR A 46 4.11 -0.88 -14.94
C THR A 46 2.61 -0.68 -15.21
N ILE A 47 2.14 0.56 -15.17
CA ILE A 47 0.73 0.90 -15.42
C ILE A 47 0.34 0.56 -16.86
N LYS A 48 1.20 0.85 -17.85
CA LYS A 48 0.96 0.51 -19.25
C LYS A 48 0.78 -1.00 -19.44
N GLU A 49 1.73 -1.79 -18.93
CA GLU A 49 1.65 -3.26 -18.98
C GLU A 49 0.36 -3.80 -18.33
N LEU A 50 0.01 -3.25 -17.17
CA LEU A 50 -1.22 -3.67 -16.47
C LEU A 50 -2.49 -3.31 -17.22
N ASN A 51 -2.54 -2.15 -17.87
CA ASN A 51 -3.68 -1.79 -18.73
C ASN A 51 -3.83 -2.75 -19.91
N GLU A 52 -2.73 -3.16 -20.54
CA GLU A 52 -2.74 -4.17 -21.61
C GLU A 52 -3.27 -5.52 -21.11
N ILE A 53 -2.81 -5.98 -19.93
CA ILE A 53 -3.25 -7.25 -19.35
C ILE A 53 -4.73 -7.22 -18.95
N THR A 54 -5.19 -6.11 -18.36
CA THR A 54 -6.55 -6.01 -17.77
C THR A 54 -7.61 -5.56 -18.76
N GLY A 55 -7.21 -5.10 -19.95
CA GLY A 55 -8.12 -4.49 -20.93
C GLY A 55 -8.71 -3.16 -20.46
N GLY A 56 -7.97 -2.39 -19.65
CA GLY A 56 -8.39 -1.10 -19.09
C GLY A 56 -8.96 -1.14 -17.67
N ASP A 57 -9.14 -2.31 -17.07
CA ASP A 57 -9.56 -2.45 -15.67
C ASP A 57 -8.37 -2.25 -14.70
N CYS A 58 -7.67 -1.13 -14.85
CA CYS A 58 -6.49 -0.79 -14.08
C CYS A 58 -6.51 0.71 -13.73
N HIS A 59 -6.62 1.03 -12.44
CA HIS A 59 -6.70 2.40 -11.93
C HIS A 59 -5.56 2.68 -10.96
N TYR A 60 -4.69 3.62 -11.31
CA TYR A 60 -3.54 4.00 -10.51
C TYR A 60 -3.61 5.46 -10.09
N PHE A 61 -3.38 5.70 -8.80
CA PHE A 61 -3.40 7.04 -8.20
C PHE A 61 -2.01 7.40 -7.68
N ASN A 62 -1.37 8.42 -8.29
CA ASN A 62 -0.09 8.93 -7.81
C ASN A 62 -0.32 9.97 -6.70
N THR A 63 -0.40 9.49 -5.47
CA THR A 63 -0.63 10.32 -4.28
C THR A 63 -0.12 9.60 -3.03
N ASN A 64 0.12 10.38 -1.97
CA ASN A 64 0.45 9.79 -0.67
C ASN A 64 -0.78 9.07 -0.07
N ALA A 65 -0.83 7.76 -0.24
CA ALA A 65 -1.92 6.91 0.25
C ALA A 65 -2.06 6.89 1.78
N THR A 66 -1.06 7.39 2.53
CA THR A 66 -1.10 7.35 4.00
C THR A 66 -1.73 8.61 4.61
N SER A 67 -2.03 9.63 3.82
CA SER A 67 -2.66 10.84 4.30
C SER A 67 -4.18 10.66 4.45
N LYS A 68 -4.74 11.30 5.47
CA LYS A 68 -6.19 11.31 5.73
C LYS A 68 -6.95 11.86 4.53
N GLU A 69 -6.44 12.94 3.93
CA GLU A 69 -7.06 13.62 2.78
C GLU A 69 -7.12 12.70 1.56
N ALA A 70 -6.08 11.87 1.34
CA ALA A 70 -6.10 10.90 0.25
C ALA A 70 -7.16 9.81 0.50
N ILE A 71 -7.25 9.28 1.72
CA ILE A 71 -8.25 8.28 2.07
C ILE A 71 -9.65 8.84 1.84
N GLU A 72 -9.96 10.02 2.39
CA GLU A 72 -11.27 10.66 2.26
C GLU A 72 -11.63 10.97 0.80
N LYS A 73 -10.66 11.41 0.00
CA LYS A 73 -10.86 11.72 -1.42
C LYS A 73 -11.13 10.48 -2.26
N TYR A 74 -10.34 9.43 -2.08
CA TYR A 74 -10.34 8.30 -3.02
C TYR A 74 -11.31 7.17 -2.64
N ILE A 75 -11.76 7.08 -1.41
CA ILE A 75 -12.79 6.08 -1.03
C ILE A 75 -14.04 6.17 -1.91
N PRO A 76 -14.65 7.35 -2.15
CA PRO A 76 -15.80 7.46 -3.04
C PRO A 76 -15.49 7.09 -4.50
N GLU A 77 -14.29 7.39 -4.99
CA GLU A 77 -13.86 7.02 -6.34
C GLU A 77 -13.71 5.50 -6.47
N ILE A 78 -13.03 4.86 -5.52
CA ILE A 78 -12.89 3.40 -5.48
C ILE A 78 -14.27 2.74 -5.44
N LYS A 79 -15.19 3.26 -4.62
CA LYS A 79 -16.56 2.73 -4.49
C LYS A 79 -17.32 2.74 -5.83
N LYS A 80 -17.12 3.77 -6.64
CA LYS A 80 -17.68 3.85 -8.00
C LYS A 80 -17.03 2.82 -8.94
N ILE A 81 -15.70 2.71 -8.93
CA ILE A 81 -14.95 1.74 -9.76
C ILE A 81 -15.42 0.32 -9.49
N ILE A 82 -15.54 -0.07 -8.22
CA ILE A 82 -15.96 -1.41 -7.83
C ILE A 82 -17.47 -1.64 -7.94
N ASN A 83 -18.23 -0.62 -8.36
CA ASN A 83 -19.68 -0.66 -8.49
C ASN A 83 -20.37 -1.14 -7.19
N ASN A 84 -20.00 -0.54 -6.06
CA ASN A 84 -20.48 -0.87 -4.71
C ASN A 84 -20.29 -2.34 -4.28
N LYS A 85 -19.38 -3.09 -4.92
CA LYS A 85 -19.07 -4.47 -4.52
C LYS A 85 -17.87 -4.52 -3.60
N PRO A 86 -17.76 -5.52 -2.74
CA PRO A 86 -16.60 -5.65 -1.88
C PRO A 86 -15.33 -5.95 -2.70
N LEU A 87 -14.23 -5.38 -2.26
CA LEU A 87 -12.89 -5.72 -2.70
C LEU A 87 -12.53 -7.15 -2.28
N LYS A 88 -11.85 -7.89 -3.14
CA LYS A 88 -11.34 -9.21 -2.79
C LYS A 88 -10.10 -9.17 -1.92
N LEU A 89 -9.30 -8.13 -2.10
CA LEU A 89 -8.02 -7.94 -1.41
C LEU A 89 -7.75 -6.47 -1.15
N LEU A 90 -7.28 -6.16 0.06
CA LEU A 90 -6.47 -5.00 0.39
C LEU A 90 -5.05 -5.48 0.64
N LEU A 91 -4.09 -5.07 -0.19
CA LEU A 91 -2.66 -5.31 0.01
C LEU A 91 -1.95 -4.02 0.44
N HIS A 92 -1.31 -4.04 1.59
CA HIS A 92 -0.42 -2.98 2.04
C HIS A 92 1.04 -3.37 1.74
N SER A 93 1.61 -2.72 0.72
CA SER A 93 2.97 -2.93 0.22
C SER A 93 3.80 -1.63 0.29
N ILE A 94 3.50 -0.76 1.26
CA ILE A 94 4.25 0.48 1.44
C ILE A 94 5.52 0.18 2.24
N ALA A 95 6.66 0.58 1.66
CA ALA A 95 7.98 0.46 2.25
C ALA A 95 8.69 1.82 2.20
N PHE A 96 8.18 2.78 2.97
CA PHE A 96 8.74 4.12 3.08
C PHE A 96 8.84 4.51 4.55
N GLY A 97 10.07 4.55 5.06
CA GLY A 97 10.37 4.88 6.44
C GLY A 97 11.84 5.26 6.63
N THR A 98 12.17 5.67 7.83
CA THR A 98 13.52 6.03 8.21
C THR A 98 14.35 4.79 8.53
N THR A 99 15.54 4.71 7.96
CA THR A 99 16.55 3.68 8.27
C THR A 99 17.77 4.38 8.88
N THR A 100 17.78 4.52 10.20
CA THR A 100 18.88 5.09 10.97
C THR A 100 18.92 4.51 12.37
N ASN A 101 20.04 4.65 13.07
CA ASN A 101 20.24 4.10 14.39
C ASN A 101 19.42 4.83 15.45
N PHE A 102 19.09 4.17 16.55
CA PHE A 102 18.45 4.79 17.72
C PHE A 102 19.40 5.71 18.48
N PHE A 103 20.70 5.42 18.45
CA PHE A 103 21.74 6.12 19.18
C PHE A 103 22.90 6.51 18.24
N GLY A 104 23.78 7.38 18.72
CA GLY A 104 24.97 7.80 17.99
C GLY A 104 24.94 9.28 17.57
N SER A 105 25.73 9.65 16.58
CA SER A 105 25.90 11.04 16.13
C SER A 105 24.69 11.63 15.41
N ALA A 106 23.86 10.76 14.79
CA ALA A 106 22.66 11.16 14.07
C ALA A 106 21.51 10.16 14.37
N PRO A 107 20.99 10.17 15.60
CA PRO A 107 19.95 9.22 15.99
C PRO A 107 18.62 9.56 15.31
N VAL A 108 17.74 8.56 15.26
CA VAL A 108 16.36 8.77 14.80
C VAL A 108 15.65 9.81 15.66
N THR A 109 15.00 10.76 15.03
CA THR A 109 14.19 11.76 15.71
C THR A 109 12.76 11.25 15.96
N GLN A 110 12.07 11.82 16.95
CA GLN A 110 10.65 11.51 17.19
C GLN A 110 9.82 11.65 15.92
N ARG A 111 9.96 12.75 15.18
CA ARG A 111 9.24 13.00 13.92
C ARG A 111 9.46 11.89 12.89
N GLN A 112 10.68 11.38 12.78
CA GLN A 112 11.00 10.26 11.86
C GLN A 112 10.35 8.95 12.34
N MET A 113 10.35 8.68 13.65
CA MET A 113 9.66 7.52 14.22
C MET A 113 8.16 7.60 13.95
N ASP A 114 7.52 8.71 14.32
CA ASP A 114 6.08 8.93 14.14
C ASP A 114 5.68 8.76 12.67
N MET A 115 6.45 9.36 11.76
CA MET A 115 6.23 9.22 10.31
C MET A 115 6.38 7.77 9.86
N THR A 116 7.40 7.05 10.30
CA THR A 116 7.67 5.67 9.88
C THR A 116 6.56 4.73 10.37
N ILE A 117 6.16 4.85 11.64
CA ILE A 117 5.06 4.05 12.22
C ILE A 117 3.73 4.38 11.52
N HIS A 118 3.45 5.67 11.28
CA HIS A 118 2.24 6.08 10.56
C HIS A 118 2.17 5.47 9.16
N VAL A 119 3.26 5.59 8.39
CA VAL A 119 3.30 5.19 6.97
C VAL A 119 3.31 3.67 6.81
N MET A 120 4.13 2.95 7.59
CA MET A 120 4.37 1.52 7.40
C MET A 120 3.54 0.62 8.33
N GLY A 121 2.97 1.18 9.40
CA GLY A 121 2.13 0.49 10.37
C GLY A 121 0.67 0.94 10.31
N ASN A 122 0.39 2.11 10.87
CA ASN A 122 -0.98 2.57 11.13
C ASN A 122 -1.83 2.75 9.86
N SER A 123 -1.24 3.07 8.72
CA SER A 123 -1.98 3.34 7.49
C SER A 123 -2.79 2.12 7.01
N LEU A 124 -2.34 0.89 7.27
CA LEU A 124 -3.13 -0.31 7.00
C LEU A 124 -4.44 -0.31 7.79
N LEU A 125 -4.36 0.00 9.09
CA LEU A 125 -5.55 0.08 9.96
C LEU A 125 -6.53 1.14 9.45
N TYR A 126 -6.05 2.34 9.10
CA TYR A 126 -6.93 3.44 8.66
C TYR A 126 -7.65 3.13 7.34
N TRP A 127 -6.97 2.53 6.39
CA TRP A 127 -7.61 2.03 5.17
C TRP A 127 -8.63 0.93 5.48
N THR A 128 -8.28 -0.03 6.33
CA THR A 128 -9.18 -1.12 6.71
C THR A 128 -10.46 -0.60 7.36
N GLN A 129 -10.31 0.31 8.34
CA GLN A 129 -11.46 0.94 9.01
C GLN A 129 -12.37 1.65 8.00
N LYS A 130 -11.78 2.45 7.10
CA LYS A 130 -12.56 3.23 6.13
C LYS A 130 -13.27 2.35 5.10
N LEU A 131 -12.61 1.31 4.62
CA LEU A 131 -13.21 0.33 3.72
C LEU A 131 -14.35 -0.44 4.40
N TYR A 132 -14.19 -0.79 5.69
CA TYR A 132 -15.23 -1.43 6.48
C TYR A 132 -16.44 -0.52 6.68
N GLU A 133 -16.25 0.71 7.13
CA GLU A 133 -17.31 1.72 7.31
C GLU A 133 -18.14 1.92 6.03
N GLN A 134 -17.52 1.80 4.87
CA GLN A 134 -18.17 2.00 3.58
C GLN A 134 -18.69 0.71 2.93
N SER A 135 -18.67 -0.43 3.66
CA SER A 135 -19.07 -1.75 3.17
C SER A 135 -18.32 -2.19 1.90
N MET A 136 -17.05 -1.77 1.79
CA MET A 136 -16.17 -2.11 0.66
C MET A 136 -15.31 -3.35 0.92
N ILE A 137 -15.37 -3.91 2.11
CA ILE A 137 -14.84 -5.23 2.48
C ILE A 137 -15.98 -6.04 3.11
N ALA A 138 -15.98 -7.36 2.88
CA ALA A 138 -17.03 -8.26 3.33
C ALA A 138 -16.43 -9.63 3.64
N GLU A 139 -17.27 -10.57 4.03
CA GLU A 139 -16.86 -11.96 4.20
C GLU A 139 -16.16 -12.49 2.93
N GLY A 140 -15.01 -13.12 3.13
CA GLY A 140 -14.15 -13.60 2.03
C GLY A 140 -13.20 -12.56 1.44
N SER A 141 -13.24 -11.28 1.84
CA SER A 141 -12.18 -10.32 1.59
C SER A 141 -10.91 -10.69 2.36
N ARG A 142 -9.74 -10.35 1.82
CA ARG A 142 -8.44 -10.54 2.48
C ARG A 142 -7.77 -9.20 2.70
N ILE A 143 -7.16 -9.04 3.87
CA ILE A 143 -6.34 -7.88 4.22
C ILE A 143 -4.96 -8.42 4.50
N ILE A 144 -3.97 -7.97 3.71
CA ILE A 144 -2.59 -8.46 3.77
C ILE A 144 -1.64 -7.28 3.92
N GLY A 145 -0.83 -7.30 4.95
CA GLY A 145 0.31 -6.40 5.13
C GLY A 145 1.62 -7.12 4.84
N LEU A 146 2.52 -6.49 4.09
CA LEU A 146 3.88 -7.01 3.91
C LEU A 146 4.74 -6.57 5.09
N THR A 147 5.20 -7.53 5.85
CA THR A 147 6.08 -7.36 7.00
C THR A 147 7.56 -7.53 6.65
N SER A 148 8.43 -7.73 7.63
CA SER A 148 9.87 -7.84 7.46
C SER A 148 10.48 -8.76 8.51
N GLU A 149 11.53 -9.50 8.14
CA GLU A 149 12.33 -10.28 9.07
C GLU A 149 13.03 -9.42 10.14
N GLY A 150 13.24 -8.13 9.87
CA GLY A 150 13.76 -7.18 10.85
C GLY A 150 12.92 -7.01 12.12
N ASN A 151 11.74 -7.62 12.18
CA ASN A 151 10.95 -7.74 13.41
C ASN A 151 11.55 -8.77 14.40
N TYR A 152 12.32 -9.69 13.89
CA TYR A 152 12.94 -10.80 14.65
C TYR A 152 14.46 -10.73 14.68
N LEU A 153 15.06 -10.01 13.73
CA LEU A 153 16.50 -9.86 13.60
C LEU A 153 16.91 -8.40 13.85
N ALA A 154 17.89 -8.21 14.71
CA ALA A 154 18.50 -6.91 14.91
C ALA A 154 19.40 -6.56 13.73
N MET A 155 19.01 -5.56 12.96
CA MET A 155 19.76 -5.05 11.83
C MET A 155 20.13 -3.58 12.07
N GLU A 156 21.39 -3.22 11.75
CA GLU A 156 21.87 -1.85 11.92
C GLU A 156 21.00 -0.85 11.13
N GLY A 157 20.61 0.23 11.78
CA GLY A 157 19.77 1.29 11.19
C GLY A 157 18.34 0.91 10.88
N TYR A 158 17.92 -0.34 11.11
CA TYR A 158 16.58 -0.81 10.72
C TYR A 158 15.52 -0.70 11.84
N GLY A 159 15.93 -0.32 13.04
CA GLY A 159 15.05 -0.25 14.22
C GLY A 159 13.73 0.48 14.00
N PRO A 160 13.70 1.68 13.39
CA PRO A 160 12.46 2.40 13.15
C PRO A 160 11.46 1.63 12.26
N VAL A 161 11.96 0.94 11.24
CA VAL A 161 11.14 0.10 10.36
C VAL A 161 10.64 -1.14 11.10
N SER A 162 11.49 -1.79 11.90
CA SER A 162 11.10 -2.93 12.76
C SER A 162 9.91 -2.56 13.66
N VAL A 163 10.01 -1.44 14.38
CA VAL A 163 8.92 -0.95 15.24
C VAL A 163 7.63 -0.73 14.44
N ALA A 164 7.71 -0.11 13.27
CA ALA A 164 6.54 0.14 12.44
C ALA A 164 5.90 -1.16 11.91
N LYS A 165 6.70 -2.17 11.58
CA LYS A 165 6.19 -3.46 11.09
C LYS A 165 5.60 -4.30 12.23
N VAL A 166 6.19 -4.28 13.42
CA VAL A 166 5.57 -4.90 14.61
C VAL A 166 4.23 -4.23 14.93
N ALA A 167 4.15 -2.90 14.85
CA ALA A 167 2.89 -2.19 15.06
C ALA A 167 1.82 -2.56 14.02
N MET A 168 2.21 -2.91 12.79
CA MET A 168 1.28 -3.42 11.77
C MET A 168 0.83 -4.87 12.04
N GLU A 169 1.68 -5.68 12.66
CA GLU A 169 1.38 -7.08 12.98
C GLU A 169 0.47 -7.24 14.21
N ALA A 170 0.50 -6.28 15.12
CA ALA A 170 -0.30 -6.29 16.35
C ALA A 170 -1.79 -5.98 16.08
#